data_a2e0d7043b57fbcdf6ce0b38545391b0
#
_entry.id   a2e0d7043b57fbcdf6ce0b38545391b0
#
_cell.length_a   1.000
_cell.length_b   1.000
_cell.length_c   1.000
_cell.angle_alpha   90.00
_cell.angle_beta   90.00
_cell.angle_gamma   90.00
#
_symmetry.space_group_name_H-M   'P 1'
#
loop_
_entity.id
_entity.type
_entity.pdbx_description
1 polymer ?
#
loop_
_entity_poly.entity_id
_entity_poly.type
_entity_poly.pdbx_seq_one_letter_code
_entity_poly.pdbx_strand_id
1 'polypeptide(L)'
;TQDETINGYFATANYLDSSIKAFFDYLKESGLYKNSIIVLYGDHYGISNSRNPALAPLLGKNSETWSSYDNAMLQRVPYMVVIPGMDKGGIIDTYGGEIDMLPTLEHLLGIESNKFLQVGQDMLSPDHDQIVAFRSANYFVTPEYTSYSGRTYYTKTGEEITNPDEKTKEELDKIREAANLQLKISDSIQTGDLLRFFKGNDLGKVNPEDYSYTNSFKALKKIEKEKGDKSTSLYNQRGNQSTVDLFKAPTYKELHPEDDSS
;
A
#
# COMPACT_ATOMS: atom_id res chain seq x y z
N THR A 1 -23.97 6.67 6.61
CA THR A 1 -24.03 6.23 8.02
C THR A 1 -24.48 7.39 8.91
N GLN A 2 -24.70 7.14 10.20
CA GLN A 2 -24.94 8.20 11.19
C GLN A 2 -23.62 8.86 11.67
N ASP A 3 -22.47 8.35 11.27
CA ASP A 3 -21.14 8.91 11.58
C ASP A 3 -20.67 9.80 10.42
N GLU A 4 -20.58 11.10 10.68
CA GLU A 4 -20.19 12.11 9.69
C GLU A 4 -18.74 11.91 9.21
N THR A 5 -17.84 11.41 10.07
CA THR A 5 -16.45 11.12 9.69
C THR A 5 -16.38 9.99 8.66
N ILE A 6 -17.20 8.94 8.86
CA ILE A 6 -17.29 7.83 7.89
C ILE A 6 -17.89 8.32 6.58
N ASN A 7 -18.94 9.16 6.64
CA ASN A 7 -19.53 9.73 5.43
C ASN A 7 -18.51 10.60 4.67
N GLY A 8 -17.74 11.42 5.38
CA GLY A 8 -16.63 12.19 4.83
C GLY A 8 -15.55 11.31 4.19
N TYR A 9 -15.19 10.20 4.84
CA TYR A 9 -14.25 9.24 4.29
C TYR A 9 -14.74 8.65 2.95
N PHE A 10 -16.00 8.24 2.86
CA PHE A 10 -16.57 7.75 1.60
C PHE A 10 -16.63 8.82 0.51
N ALA A 11 -16.92 10.07 0.89
CA ALA A 11 -16.90 11.17 -0.08
C ALA A 11 -15.49 11.41 -0.64
N THR A 12 -14.47 11.40 0.21
CA THR A 12 -13.05 11.53 -0.22
C THR A 12 -12.58 10.33 -1.03
N ALA A 13 -12.99 9.11 -0.67
CA ALA A 13 -12.70 7.91 -1.45
C ALA A 13 -13.32 7.96 -2.85
N ASN A 14 -14.56 8.45 -2.98
CA ASN A 14 -15.20 8.65 -4.27
C ASN A 14 -14.48 9.72 -5.12
N TYR A 15 -14.03 10.80 -4.48
CA TYR A 15 -13.21 11.82 -5.16
C TYR A 15 -11.87 11.25 -5.64
N LEU A 16 -11.21 10.44 -4.81
CA LEU A 16 -9.98 9.74 -5.17
C LEU A 16 -10.19 8.83 -6.39
N ASP A 17 -11.27 8.05 -6.42
CA ASP A 17 -11.62 7.20 -7.55
C ASP A 17 -11.75 8.00 -8.86
N SER A 18 -12.44 9.15 -8.80
CA SER A 18 -12.56 10.08 -9.92
C SER A 18 -11.20 10.63 -10.38
N SER A 19 -10.31 10.93 -9.43
CA SER A 19 -8.96 11.41 -9.69
C SER A 19 -8.08 10.33 -10.33
N ILE A 20 -8.19 9.08 -9.87
CA ILE A 20 -7.53 7.93 -10.47
C ILE A 20 -8.00 7.74 -11.90
N LYS A 21 -9.32 7.84 -12.16
CA LYS A 21 -9.85 7.80 -13.52
C LYS A 21 -9.21 8.85 -14.41
N ALA A 22 -9.20 10.10 -13.97
CA ALA A 22 -8.60 11.21 -14.72
C ALA A 22 -7.10 10.99 -14.99
N PHE A 23 -6.38 10.43 -14.02
CA PHE A 23 -4.97 10.05 -14.19
C PHE A 23 -4.78 8.97 -15.26
N PHE A 24 -5.61 7.94 -15.26
CA PHE A 24 -5.54 6.90 -16.29
C PHE A 24 -5.90 7.43 -17.68
N ASP A 25 -6.89 8.30 -17.78
CA ASP A 25 -7.27 8.94 -19.05
C ASP A 25 -6.08 9.77 -19.58
N TYR A 26 -5.42 10.56 -18.73
CA TYR A 26 -4.22 11.32 -19.09
C TYR A 26 -3.08 10.40 -19.55
N LEU A 27 -2.81 9.29 -18.86
CA LEU A 27 -1.77 8.35 -19.28
C LEU A 27 -2.05 7.76 -20.67
N LYS A 28 -3.31 7.48 -20.98
CA LYS A 28 -3.73 6.95 -22.28
C LYS A 28 -3.59 8.01 -23.37
N GLU A 29 -4.07 9.21 -23.15
CA GLU A 29 -4.03 10.33 -24.08
C GLU A 29 -2.59 10.78 -24.39
N SER A 30 -1.74 10.82 -23.38
CA SER A 30 -0.31 11.16 -23.54
C SER A 30 0.55 10.04 -24.14
N GLY A 31 0.00 8.83 -24.30
CA GLY A 31 0.73 7.66 -24.77
C GLY A 31 1.64 7.01 -23.73
N LEU A 32 1.71 7.54 -22.52
CA LEU A 32 2.54 6.99 -21.43
C LEU A 32 2.02 5.64 -20.93
N TYR A 33 0.71 5.39 -21.01
CA TYR A 33 0.06 4.17 -20.50
C TYR A 33 0.75 2.90 -21.00
N LYS A 34 1.06 2.81 -22.29
CA LYS A 34 1.64 1.61 -22.89
C LYS A 34 3.05 1.27 -22.39
N ASN A 35 3.75 2.25 -21.83
CA ASN A 35 5.14 2.12 -21.36
C ASN A 35 5.24 2.24 -19.84
N SER A 36 4.12 2.08 -19.12
CA SER A 36 4.07 2.24 -17.66
C SER A 36 3.52 0.97 -17.00
N ILE A 37 4.06 0.61 -15.86
CA ILE A 37 3.43 -0.28 -14.90
C ILE A 37 2.87 0.61 -13.81
N ILE A 38 1.57 0.49 -13.52
CA ILE A 38 0.91 1.32 -12.52
C ILE A 38 0.62 0.45 -11.30
N VAL A 39 1.11 0.87 -10.15
CA VAL A 39 0.89 0.19 -8.87
C VAL A 39 0.04 1.10 -7.99
N LEU A 40 -1.10 0.57 -7.54
CA LEU A 40 -2.00 1.24 -6.61
C LEU A 40 -2.06 0.42 -5.33
N TYR A 41 -1.77 1.03 -4.20
CA TYR A 41 -1.82 0.36 -2.92
C TYR A 41 -2.24 1.31 -1.79
N GLY A 42 -2.83 0.76 -0.74
CA GLY A 42 -3.05 1.49 0.51
C GLY A 42 -1.82 1.36 1.41
N ASP A 43 -1.48 2.42 2.10
CA ASP A 43 -0.36 2.49 3.04
C ASP A 43 -0.78 2.18 4.49
N HIS A 44 -2.07 2.19 4.77
CA HIS A 44 -2.67 1.79 6.04
C HIS A 44 -4.21 1.72 5.92
N TYR A 45 -4.86 1.18 6.94
CA TYR A 45 -6.32 1.15 7.03
C TYR A 45 -6.95 2.57 7.07
N GLY A 46 -8.16 2.69 6.53
CA GLY A 46 -8.81 4.00 6.35
C GLY A 46 -9.59 4.52 7.57
N ILE A 47 -10.23 3.62 8.33
CA ILE A 47 -11.14 3.97 9.42
C ILE A 47 -10.64 3.35 10.72
N SER A 48 -10.60 4.15 11.81
CA SER A 48 -10.12 3.69 13.11
C SER A 48 -11.00 2.60 13.73
N ASN A 49 -10.38 1.71 14.50
CA ASN A 49 -11.08 0.61 15.17
C ASN A 49 -12.27 1.07 16.03
N SER A 50 -12.18 2.24 16.64
CA SER A 50 -13.25 2.81 17.45
C SER A 50 -14.50 3.23 16.65
N ARG A 51 -14.33 3.52 15.35
CA ARG A 51 -15.42 3.90 14.43
C ARG A 51 -15.92 2.75 13.57
N ASN A 52 -15.14 1.69 13.42
CA ASN A 52 -15.48 0.54 12.60
C ASN A 52 -16.86 -0.06 12.88
N PRO A 53 -17.37 -0.14 14.14
CA PRO A 53 -18.72 -0.66 14.40
C PRO A 53 -19.83 0.09 13.65
N ALA A 54 -19.64 1.37 13.32
CA ALA A 54 -20.61 2.14 12.54
C ALA A 54 -20.69 1.71 11.06
N LEU A 55 -19.75 0.90 10.59
CA LEU A 55 -19.78 0.25 9.26
C LEU A 55 -20.62 -1.03 9.24
N ALA A 56 -20.96 -1.60 10.40
CA ALA A 56 -21.64 -2.88 10.49
C ALA A 56 -22.89 -2.99 9.59
N PRO A 57 -23.80 -2.00 9.54
CA PRO A 57 -24.96 -2.07 8.66
C PRO A 57 -24.62 -2.13 7.17
N LEU A 58 -23.54 -1.46 6.75
CA LEU A 58 -23.06 -1.46 5.35
C LEU A 58 -22.44 -2.80 4.97
N LEU A 59 -21.92 -3.52 5.95
CA LEU A 59 -21.28 -4.84 5.78
C LEU A 59 -22.26 -6.00 6.06
N GLY A 60 -23.54 -5.72 6.27
CA GLY A 60 -24.54 -6.72 6.61
C GLY A 60 -24.35 -7.36 7.99
N LYS A 61 -23.70 -6.63 8.92
CA LYS A 61 -23.39 -7.07 10.27
C LYS A 61 -24.18 -6.26 11.33
N ASN A 62 -24.18 -6.75 12.56
CA ASN A 62 -24.74 -6.03 13.70
C ASN A 62 -23.59 -5.35 14.47
N SER A 63 -23.73 -4.06 14.78
CA SER A 63 -22.76 -3.29 15.55
C SER A 63 -22.58 -3.79 16.99
N GLU A 64 -23.61 -4.39 17.59
CA GLU A 64 -23.55 -4.99 18.94
C GLU A 64 -22.67 -6.25 19.00
N THR A 65 -22.53 -6.96 17.89
CA THR A 65 -21.69 -8.18 17.77
C THR A 65 -20.34 -7.92 17.12
N TRP A 66 -20.01 -6.64 16.89
CA TRP A 66 -18.73 -6.25 16.33
C TRP A 66 -17.56 -6.70 17.22
N SER A 67 -16.60 -7.38 16.63
CA SER A 67 -15.51 -8.02 17.37
C SER A 67 -14.13 -7.50 16.94
N SER A 68 -13.10 -7.93 17.62
CA SER A 68 -11.72 -7.66 17.22
C SER A 68 -11.34 -8.37 15.91
N TYR A 69 -12.02 -9.47 15.57
CA TYR A 69 -11.91 -10.09 14.25
C TYR A 69 -12.36 -9.14 13.13
N ASP A 70 -13.49 -8.45 13.32
CA ASP A 70 -13.99 -7.49 12.32
C ASP A 70 -13.02 -6.34 12.12
N ASN A 71 -12.39 -5.86 13.20
CA ASN A 71 -11.34 -4.86 13.13
C ASN A 71 -10.11 -5.37 12.37
N ALA A 72 -9.69 -6.62 12.60
CA ALA A 72 -8.57 -7.22 11.88
C ALA A 72 -8.86 -7.31 10.37
N MET A 73 -10.07 -7.70 10.00
CA MET A 73 -10.47 -7.82 8.58
C MET A 73 -10.50 -6.45 7.87
N LEU A 74 -10.74 -5.36 8.59
CA LEU A 74 -10.70 -4.00 8.05
C LEU A 74 -9.29 -3.39 8.00
N GLN A 75 -8.25 -4.10 8.45
CA GLN A 75 -6.86 -3.68 8.23
C GLN A 75 -6.41 -3.91 6.77
N ARG A 76 -7.16 -4.69 6.02
CA ARG A 76 -6.82 -5.00 4.63
C ARG A 76 -6.87 -3.77 3.74
N VAL A 77 -5.81 -3.56 2.98
CA VAL A 77 -5.66 -2.48 1.99
C VAL A 77 -5.66 -3.05 0.57
N PRO A 78 -6.03 -2.26 -0.44
CA PRO A 78 -5.89 -2.68 -1.83
C PRO A 78 -4.41 -2.78 -2.22
N TYR A 79 -4.07 -3.77 -3.05
CA TYR A 79 -2.83 -3.84 -3.79
C TYR A 79 -3.15 -4.27 -5.22
N MET A 80 -2.91 -3.41 -6.18
CA MET A 80 -3.24 -3.63 -7.59
C MET A 80 -2.05 -3.28 -8.47
N VAL A 81 -1.73 -4.16 -9.41
CA VAL A 81 -0.70 -3.93 -10.42
C VAL A 81 -1.35 -3.96 -11.79
N VAL A 82 -1.23 -2.85 -12.53
CA VAL A 82 -1.74 -2.72 -13.88
C VAL A 82 -0.58 -2.75 -14.86
N ILE A 83 -0.51 -3.79 -15.69
CA ILE A 83 0.52 -3.98 -16.72
C ILE A 83 -0.17 -3.92 -18.09
N PRO A 84 -0.07 -2.80 -18.81
CA PRO A 84 -0.67 -2.66 -20.13
C PRO A 84 -0.16 -3.70 -21.12
N GLY A 85 -1.07 -4.35 -21.83
CA GLY A 85 -0.74 -5.42 -22.78
C GLY A 85 -0.65 -6.82 -22.18
N MET A 86 -0.84 -6.96 -20.88
CA MET A 86 -1.01 -8.28 -20.26
C MET A 86 -2.42 -8.79 -20.52
N ASP A 87 -2.54 -9.94 -21.18
CA ASP A 87 -3.83 -10.52 -21.55
C ASP A 87 -4.52 -11.28 -20.39
N LYS A 88 -3.78 -11.54 -19.32
CA LYS A 88 -4.26 -12.28 -18.16
C LYS A 88 -4.18 -11.41 -16.91
N GLY A 89 -5.33 -10.95 -16.45
CA GLY A 89 -5.50 -10.34 -15.14
C GLY A 89 -6.37 -11.22 -14.25
N GLY A 90 -6.36 -10.99 -12.95
CA GLY A 90 -7.16 -11.73 -12.00
C GLY A 90 -6.93 -11.28 -10.57
N ILE A 91 -7.66 -11.91 -9.68
CA ILE A 91 -7.48 -11.74 -8.23
C ILE A 91 -6.51 -12.81 -7.76
N ILE A 92 -5.53 -12.40 -6.98
CA ILE A 92 -4.60 -13.28 -6.29
C ILE A 92 -5.04 -13.38 -4.84
N ASP A 93 -5.41 -14.58 -4.41
CA ASP A 93 -5.98 -14.82 -3.07
C ASP A 93 -4.92 -15.12 -2.00
N THR A 94 -3.63 -14.95 -2.34
CA THR A 94 -2.51 -15.10 -1.38
C THR A 94 -2.63 -14.05 -0.27
N TYR A 95 -2.57 -14.51 0.97
CA TYR A 95 -2.47 -13.62 2.12
C TYR A 95 -1.06 -13.04 2.18
N GLY A 96 -0.94 -11.73 2.00
CA GLY A 96 0.33 -11.02 2.01
C GLY A 96 0.24 -9.71 2.78
N GLY A 97 1.38 -9.26 3.30
CA GLY A 97 1.53 -7.97 3.95
C GLY A 97 2.12 -6.93 3.02
N GLU A 98 2.15 -5.67 3.45
CA GLU A 98 2.77 -4.58 2.68
C GLU A 98 4.26 -4.84 2.39
N ILE A 99 4.94 -5.61 3.25
CA ILE A 99 6.35 -5.99 3.05
C ILE A 99 6.55 -6.90 1.84
N ASP A 100 5.50 -7.60 1.39
CA ASP A 100 5.52 -8.54 0.27
C ASP A 100 5.31 -7.84 -1.08
N MET A 101 4.89 -6.57 -1.06
CA MET A 101 4.64 -5.80 -2.28
C MET A 101 5.90 -5.61 -3.10
N LEU A 102 7.04 -5.27 -2.46
CA LEU A 102 8.30 -5.02 -3.17
C LEU A 102 8.84 -6.28 -3.85
N PRO A 103 9.06 -7.42 -3.16
CA PRO A 103 9.55 -8.64 -3.81
C PRO A 103 8.59 -9.16 -4.90
N THR A 104 7.28 -8.98 -4.73
CA THR A 104 6.30 -9.31 -5.77
C THR A 104 6.46 -8.44 -7.01
N LEU A 105 6.66 -7.13 -6.81
CA LEU A 105 6.89 -6.20 -7.92
C LEU A 105 8.21 -6.47 -8.64
N GLU A 106 9.27 -6.78 -7.90
CA GLU A 106 10.57 -7.16 -8.47
C GLU A 106 10.45 -8.41 -9.33
N HIS A 107 9.73 -9.43 -8.90
CA HIS A 107 9.43 -10.60 -9.71
C HIS A 107 8.72 -10.22 -11.02
N LEU A 108 7.67 -9.40 -10.96
CA LEU A 108 6.94 -8.94 -12.15
C LEU A 108 7.81 -8.13 -13.11
N LEU A 109 8.85 -7.46 -12.61
CA LEU A 109 9.81 -6.69 -13.38
C LEU A 109 11.03 -7.51 -13.84
N GLY A 110 11.14 -8.77 -13.42
CA GLY A 110 12.31 -9.62 -13.70
C GLY A 110 13.58 -9.17 -12.99
N ILE A 111 13.45 -8.52 -11.84
CA ILE A 111 14.56 -8.06 -11.00
C ILE A 111 14.93 -9.16 -10.02
N GLU A 112 16.21 -9.49 -9.91
CA GLU A 112 16.71 -10.46 -8.93
C GLU A 112 16.77 -9.85 -7.54
N SER A 113 15.80 -10.20 -6.69
CA SER A 113 15.65 -9.67 -5.33
C SER A 113 16.78 -10.09 -4.36
N ASN A 114 17.48 -11.20 -4.64
CA ASN A 114 18.58 -11.70 -3.81
C ASN A 114 19.80 -10.76 -3.74
N LYS A 115 19.84 -9.74 -4.57
CA LYS A 115 20.89 -8.70 -4.58
C LYS A 115 20.63 -7.59 -3.56
N PHE A 116 19.47 -7.57 -2.92
CA PHE A 116 19.06 -6.51 -2.02
C PHE A 116 18.78 -7.06 -0.62
N LEU A 117 19.07 -6.25 0.39
CA LEU A 117 18.65 -6.55 1.77
C LEU A 117 17.22 -6.05 1.94
N GLN A 118 16.29 -6.97 1.92
CA GLN A 118 14.86 -6.69 2.09
C GLN A 118 14.19 -7.78 2.91
N VAL A 119 12.98 -7.51 3.36
CA VAL A 119 12.07 -8.44 4.02
C VAL A 119 10.86 -8.64 3.13
N GLY A 120 10.06 -9.65 3.45
CA GLY A 120 8.89 -10.02 2.67
C GLY A 120 9.18 -11.11 1.65
N GLN A 121 8.13 -11.61 1.06
CA GLN A 121 8.14 -12.72 0.12
C GLN A 121 7.31 -12.35 -1.11
N ASP A 122 7.62 -12.98 -2.24
CA ASP A 122 6.85 -12.82 -3.46
C ASP A 122 5.47 -13.50 -3.32
N MET A 123 4.40 -12.74 -3.36
CA MET A 123 3.01 -13.24 -3.26
C MET A 123 2.60 -14.14 -4.42
N LEU A 124 3.37 -14.18 -5.51
CA LEU A 124 3.13 -15.08 -6.65
C LEU A 124 3.89 -16.39 -6.49
N SER A 125 4.77 -16.52 -5.49
CA SER A 125 5.49 -17.75 -5.21
C SER A 125 4.59 -18.78 -4.56
N PRO A 126 4.64 -20.05 -4.98
CA PRO A 126 3.94 -21.14 -4.28
C PRO A 126 4.51 -21.42 -2.88
N ASP A 127 5.73 -20.94 -2.59
CA ASP A 127 6.40 -21.12 -1.31
C ASP A 127 6.13 -19.96 -0.32
N HIS A 128 5.25 -19.02 -0.67
CA HIS A 128 4.87 -17.91 0.22
C HIS A 128 4.17 -18.45 1.47
N ASP A 129 4.63 -18.07 2.66
CA ASP A 129 4.16 -18.62 3.94
C ASP A 129 2.77 -18.13 4.36
N GLN A 130 2.28 -17.06 3.74
CA GLN A 130 0.97 -16.44 3.96
C GLN A 130 0.75 -16.00 5.42
N ILE A 131 1.82 -15.62 6.10
CA ILE A 131 1.76 -15.05 7.45
C ILE A 131 1.85 -13.52 7.34
N VAL A 132 0.75 -12.85 7.62
CA VAL A 132 0.68 -11.39 7.65
C VAL A 132 0.85 -10.91 9.08
N ALA A 133 2.01 -10.35 9.41
CA ALA A 133 2.30 -9.78 10.72
C ALA A 133 1.80 -8.35 10.81
N PHE A 134 1.04 -8.00 11.84
CA PHE A 134 0.74 -6.62 12.18
C PHE A 134 1.83 -5.99 13.03
N ARG A 135 1.92 -4.67 13.00
CA ARG A 135 2.94 -3.93 13.76
C ARG A 135 2.90 -4.18 15.29
N SER A 136 1.80 -4.63 15.82
CA SER A 136 1.68 -5.02 17.24
C SER A 136 2.09 -6.48 17.42
N ALA A 137 2.94 -6.74 18.40
CA ALA A 137 3.41 -8.09 18.71
C ALA A 137 2.25 -9.08 18.90
N ASN A 138 2.42 -10.30 18.40
CA ASN A 138 1.45 -11.39 18.43
C ASN A 138 0.17 -11.18 17.61
N TYR A 139 0.07 -10.13 16.82
CA TYR A 139 -1.06 -9.94 15.91
C TYR A 139 -0.66 -10.42 14.52
N PHE A 140 -1.48 -11.30 13.95
CA PHE A 140 -1.26 -11.85 12.61
C PHE A 140 -2.57 -12.28 11.95
N VAL A 141 -2.52 -12.42 10.64
CA VAL A 141 -3.57 -13.09 9.84
C VAL A 141 -2.90 -14.12 8.95
N THR A 142 -3.51 -15.30 8.88
CA THR A 142 -3.20 -16.37 7.93
C THR A 142 -4.50 -16.84 7.27
N PRO A 143 -4.48 -17.71 6.26
CA PRO A 143 -5.70 -18.33 5.73
C PRO A 143 -6.53 -19.09 6.77
N GLU A 144 -5.89 -19.64 7.81
CA GLU A 144 -6.52 -20.46 8.83
C GLU A 144 -6.88 -19.68 10.09
N TYR A 145 -5.99 -18.79 10.54
CA TYR A 145 -6.09 -18.15 11.86
C TYR A 145 -5.89 -16.65 11.81
N THR A 146 -6.65 -15.93 12.61
CA THR A 146 -6.49 -14.48 12.85
C THR A 146 -6.28 -14.25 14.34
N SER A 147 -5.16 -13.65 14.72
CA SER A 147 -4.88 -13.22 16.11
C SER A 147 -4.87 -11.69 16.17
N TYR A 148 -5.76 -11.11 16.94
CA TYR A 148 -5.89 -9.66 17.07
C TYR A 148 -6.48 -9.26 18.42
N SER A 149 -5.93 -8.22 19.06
CA SER A 149 -6.37 -7.72 20.37
C SER A 149 -6.46 -8.79 21.45
N GLY A 150 -5.50 -9.73 21.49
CA GLY A 150 -5.43 -10.77 22.52
C GLY A 150 -6.41 -11.93 22.33
N ARG A 151 -7.11 -11.99 21.20
CA ARG A 151 -8.05 -13.06 20.83
C ARG A 151 -7.61 -13.73 19.56
N THR A 152 -8.01 -14.99 19.39
CA THR A 152 -7.71 -15.77 18.18
C THR A 152 -9.00 -16.32 17.58
N TYR A 153 -9.07 -16.32 16.25
CA TYR A 153 -10.25 -16.68 15.49
C TYR A 153 -9.87 -17.59 14.32
N TYR A 154 -10.80 -18.42 13.87
CA TYR A 154 -10.71 -19.02 12.55
C TYR A 154 -10.96 -17.96 11.48
N THR A 155 -10.00 -17.74 10.59
CA THR A 155 -10.05 -16.64 9.60
C THR A 155 -11.26 -16.73 8.68
N LYS A 156 -11.67 -17.94 8.26
CA LYS A 156 -12.80 -18.13 7.36
C LYS A 156 -14.16 -17.83 7.98
N THR A 157 -14.32 -18.11 9.26
CA THR A 157 -15.64 -18.02 9.94
C THR A 157 -15.76 -16.84 10.87
N GLY A 158 -14.63 -16.34 11.40
CA GLY A 158 -14.61 -15.34 12.47
C GLY A 158 -14.99 -15.93 13.84
N GLU A 159 -15.11 -17.26 13.96
CA GLU A 159 -15.38 -17.93 15.22
C GLU A 159 -14.17 -17.85 16.15
N GLU A 160 -14.42 -17.43 17.39
CA GLU A 160 -13.37 -17.30 18.40
C GLU A 160 -12.89 -18.66 18.91
N ILE A 161 -11.61 -18.87 18.96
CA ILE A 161 -10.97 -20.06 19.48
C ILE A 161 -10.68 -19.83 20.98
N THR A 162 -11.54 -20.33 21.84
CA THR A 162 -11.44 -20.11 23.31
C THR A 162 -10.64 -21.21 24.02
N ASN A 163 -10.70 -22.45 23.54
CA ASN A 163 -10.03 -23.61 24.12
C ASN A 163 -9.36 -24.45 23.04
N PRO A 164 -8.24 -23.98 22.47
CA PRO A 164 -7.53 -24.74 21.44
C PRO A 164 -6.94 -26.04 22.02
N ASP A 165 -6.96 -27.11 21.23
CA ASP A 165 -6.24 -28.33 21.55
C ASP A 165 -4.72 -28.12 21.46
N GLU A 166 -3.93 -29.10 21.92
CA GLU A 166 -2.45 -28.96 21.94
C GLU A 166 -1.88 -28.76 20.53
N LYS A 167 -2.42 -29.44 19.53
CA LYS A 167 -1.96 -29.27 18.14
C LYS A 167 -2.21 -27.85 17.64
N THR A 168 -3.40 -27.33 17.84
CA THR A 168 -3.77 -25.95 17.46
C THR A 168 -2.92 -24.93 18.22
N LYS A 169 -2.62 -25.15 19.50
CA LYS A 169 -1.71 -24.28 20.26
C LYS A 169 -0.31 -24.25 19.65
N GLU A 170 0.26 -25.41 19.34
CA GLU A 170 1.58 -25.52 18.71
C GLU A 170 1.63 -24.80 17.35
N GLU A 171 0.58 -24.92 16.54
CA GLU A 171 0.47 -24.23 15.26
C GLU A 171 0.41 -22.71 15.47
N LEU A 172 -0.44 -22.22 16.37
CA LEU A 172 -0.55 -20.80 16.70
C LEU A 172 0.75 -20.22 17.25
N ASP A 173 1.48 -20.97 18.06
CA ASP A 173 2.77 -20.54 18.60
C ASP A 173 3.83 -20.42 17.50
N LYS A 174 3.91 -21.37 16.56
CA LYS A 174 4.81 -21.30 15.40
C LYS A 174 4.51 -20.08 14.52
N ILE A 175 3.23 -19.83 14.23
CA ILE A 175 2.81 -18.65 13.43
C ILE A 175 3.20 -17.36 14.16
N ARG A 176 2.94 -17.29 15.46
CA ARG A 176 3.28 -16.12 16.29
C ARG A 176 4.78 -15.86 16.33
N GLU A 177 5.58 -16.91 16.47
CA GLU A 177 7.03 -16.82 16.43
C GLU A 177 7.52 -16.31 15.08
N ALA A 178 6.98 -16.83 13.97
CA ALA A 178 7.32 -16.39 12.62
C ALA A 178 6.94 -14.93 12.38
N ALA A 179 5.72 -14.52 12.76
CA ALA A 179 5.26 -13.12 12.65
C ALA A 179 6.13 -12.16 13.48
N ASN A 180 6.45 -12.52 14.72
CA ASN A 180 7.32 -11.71 15.58
C ASN A 180 8.76 -11.66 15.06
N LEU A 181 9.28 -12.75 14.49
CA LEU A 181 10.60 -12.77 13.88
C LEU A 181 10.67 -11.84 12.67
N GLN A 182 9.64 -11.83 11.83
CA GLN A 182 9.53 -10.93 10.68
C GLN A 182 9.62 -9.46 11.11
N LEU A 183 8.85 -9.06 12.14
CA LEU A 183 8.90 -7.70 12.71
C LEU A 183 10.28 -7.39 13.29
N LYS A 184 10.86 -8.32 14.02
CA LYS A 184 12.19 -8.16 14.64
C LYS A 184 13.30 -7.99 13.59
N ILE A 185 13.25 -8.74 12.50
CA ILE A 185 14.21 -8.61 11.39
C ILE A 185 14.06 -7.22 10.76
N SER A 186 12.84 -6.80 10.42
CA SER A 186 12.57 -5.48 9.86
C SER A 186 13.09 -4.36 10.76
N ASP A 187 12.80 -4.41 12.05
CA ASP A 187 13.29 -3.43 13.03
C ASP A 187 14.81 -3.43 13.13
N SER A 188 15.44 -4.61 13.09
CA SER A 188 16.89 -4.72 13.16
C SER A 188 17.59 -4.12 11.96
N ILE A 189 17.01 -4.26 10.77
CA ILE A 189 17.53 -3.64 9.54
C ILE A 189 17.54 -2.11 9.70
N GLN A 190 16.45 -1.54 10.19
CA GLN A 190 16.30 -0.10 10.35
C GLN A 190 17.15 0.44 11.51
N THR A 191 16.99 -0.13 12.71
CA THR A 191 17.66 0.38 13.93
C THR A 191 19.15 0.10 13.96
N GLY A 192 19.58 -1.01 13.33
CA GLY A 192 20.98 -1.40 13.18
C GLY A 192 21.69 -0.75 12.00
N ASP A 193 20.97 0.03 11.16
CA ASP A 193 21.51 0.61 9.90
C ASP A 193 22.22 -0.47 9.05
N LEU A 194 21.59 -1.66 8.95
CA LEU A 194 22.23 -2.84 8.39
C LEU A 194 22.53 -2.69 6.90
N LEU A 195 21.81 -1.83 6.17
CA LEU A 195 22.10 -1.52 4.77
C LEU A 195 23.53 -1.00 4.57
N ARG A 196 24.09 -0.29 5.55
CA ARG A 196 25.47 0.20 5.53
C ARG A 196 26.49 -0.94 5.46
N PHE A 197 26.17 -2.09 6.02
CA PHE A 197 27.06 -3.25 6.15
C PHE A 197 26.77 -4.33 5.11
N PHE A 198 25.67 -4.22 4.39
CA PHE A 198 25.29 -5.20 3.37
C PHE A 198 26.22 -5.13 2.17
N LYS A 199 26.85 -6.26 1.85
CA LYS A 199 27.82 -6.37 0.75
C LYS A 199 27.31 -7.22 -0.42
N GLY A 200 26.02 -7.52 -0.43
CA GLY A 200 25.40 -8.44 -1.39
C GLY A 200 25.18 -7.89 -2.79
N ASN A 201 25.43 -6.61 -2.99
CA ASN A 201 25.28 -5.98 -4.28
C ASN A 201 26.61 -5.34 -4.73
N ASP A 202 26.93 -5.46 -6.00
CA ASP A 202 28.04 -4.76 -6.66
C ASP A 202 27.69 -3.27 -6.94
N LEU A 203 26.72 -2.72 -6.25
CA LEU A 203 26.44 -1.30 -6.28
C LEU A 203 27.63 -0.59 -5.65
N GLY A 204 28.40 0.12 -6.47
CA GLY A 204 29.53 0.92 -6.03
C GLY A 204 29.11 1.89 -4.91
N LYS A 205 30.10 2.38 -4.16
CA LYS A 205 29.84 3.42 -3.16
C LYS A 205 29.13 4.59 -3.83
N VAL A 206 27.90 4.84 -3.37
CA VAL A 206 27.16 6.04 -3.75
C VAL A 206 27.79 7.22 -3.04
N ASN A 207 28.22 8.23 -3.79
CA ASN A 207 28.63 9.49 -3.21
C ASN A 207 27.36 10.35 -2.97
N PRO A 208 26.98 10.67 -1.71
CA PRO A 208 25.77 11.44 -1.42
C PRO A 208 25.73 12.81 -2.11
N GLU A 209 26.90 13.42 -2.36
CA GLU A 209 26.99 14.72 -3.04
C GLU A 209 26.44 14.68 -4.48
N ASP A 210 26.55 13.52 -5.17
CA ASP A 210 26.05 13.36 -6.53
C ASP A 210 24.51 13.44 -6.57
N TYR A 211 23.86 13.18 -5.43
CA TYR A 211 22.41 13.22 -5.23
C TYR A 211 21.93 14.41 -4.41
N SER A 212 22.84 15.36 -4.13
CA SER A 212 22.43 16.62 -3.47
C SER A 212 21.39 17.34 -4.34
N TYR A 213 20.48 18.09 -3.69
CA TYR A 213 19.44 18.86 -4.39
C TYR A 213 20.06 19.72 -5.52
N THR A 214 21.17 20.41 -5.23
CA THR A 214 21.87 21.26 -6.20
C THR A 214 22.35 20.49 -7.42
N ASN A 215 22.96 19.32 -7.24
CA ASN A 215 23.48 18.51 -8.35
C ASN A 215 22.35 17.82 -9.11
N SER A 216 21.33 17.33 -8.41
CA SER A 216 20.13 16.78 -9.05
C SER A 216 19.40 17.82 -9.90
N PHE A 217 19.31 19.06 -9.39
CA PHE A 217 18.69 20.16 -10.16
C PHE A 217 19.51 20.54 -11.41
N LYS A 218 20.86 20.56 -11.31
CA LYS A 218 21.73 20.77 -12.48
C LYS A 218 21.57 19.66 -13.51
N ALA A 219 21.51 18.40 -13.07
CA ALA A 219 21.29 17.25 -13.95
C ALA A 219 19.93 17.35 -14.65
N LEU A 220 18.86 17.70 -13.91
CA LEU A 220 17.54 17.93 -14.48
C LEU A 220 17.56 19.01 -15.57
N LYS A 221 18.17 20.17 -15.30
CA LYS A 221 18.28 21.27 -16.28
C LYS A 221 19.06 20.86 -17.52
N LYS A 222 20.08 20.02 -17.37
CA LYS A 222 20.82 19.45 -18.52
C LYS A 222 19.91 18.54 -19.36
N ILE A 223 19.18 17.63 -18.72
CA ILE A 223 18.24 16.72 -19.41
C ILE A 223 17.12 17.52 -20.09
N GLU A 224 16.55 18.53 -19.46
CA GLU A 224 15.55 19.42 -20.07
C GLU A 224 16.09 20.04 -21.36
N LYS A 225 17.32 20.57 -21.33
CA LYS A 225 17.97 21.16 -22.51
C LYS A 225 18.23 20.14 -23.61
N GLU A 226 18.66 18.93 -23.25
CA GLU A 226 18.91 17.84 -24.20
C GLU A 226 17.62 17.33 -24.85
N LYS A 227 16.53 17.27 -24.09
CA LYS A 227 15.21 16.82 -24.58
C LYS A 227 14.53 17.89 -25.44
N GLY A 228 14.66 19.17 -25.10
CA GLY A 228 14.01 20.26 -25.81
C GLY A 228 12.54 20.01 -26.05
N ASP A 229 12.09 20.10 -27.30
CA ASP A 229 10.69 19.88 -27.70
C ASP A 229 10.17 18.45 -27.48
N LYS A 230 11.07 17.50 -27.18
CA LYS A 230 10.70 16.11 -26.81
C LYS A 230 10.43 15.95 -25.33
N SER A 231 10.50 17.04 -24.55
CA SER A 231 10.15 16.98 -23.12
C SER A 231 8.67 16.68 -22.94
N THR A 232 8.35 15.73 -22.04
CA THR A 232 6.99 15.41 -21.61
C THR A 232 6.56 16.24 -20.39
N SER A 233 7.43 17.11 -19.88
CA SER A 233 7.12 18.02 -18.78
C SER A 233 6.07 19.04 -19.19
N LEU A 234 4.95 19.08 -18.48
CA LEU A 234 3.92 20.10 -18.68
C LEU A 234 4.48 21.52 -18.50
N TYR A 235 5.42 21.71 -17.58
CA TYR A 235 6.10 22.98 -17.37
C TYR A 235 6.84 23.43 -18.63
N ASN A 236 7.61 22.55 -19.27
CA ASN A 236 8.30 22.88 -20.52
C ASN A 236 7.33 23.10 -21.69
N GLN A 237 6.31 22.27 -21.82
CA GLN A 237 5.29 22.40 -22.87
C GLN A 237 4.52 23.72 -22.81
N ARG A 238 4.42 24.30 -21.60
CA ARG A 238 3.80 25.60 -21.35
C ARG A 238 4.78 26.79 -21.42
N GLY A 239 5.94 26.58 -22.02
CA GLY A 239 6.93 27.65 -22.11
C GLY A 239 7.55 28.05 -20.77
N ASN A 240 7.78 27.09 -19.91
CA ASN A 240 8.32 27.24 -18.54
C ASN A 240 7.43 28.04 -17.60
N GLN A 241 6.13 28.00 -17.80
CA GLN A 241 5.16 28.58 -16.89
C GLN A 241 4.72 27.60 -15.82
N SER A 242 4.42 28.11 -14.63
CA SER A 242 3.88 27.29 -13.52
C SER A 242 2.62 26.54 -13.94
N THR A 243 2.48 25.31 -13.41
CA THR A 243 1.31 24.46 -13.62
C THR A 243 0.31 24.53 -12.46
N VAL A 244 0.56 25.37 -11.46
CA VAL A 244 -0.28 25.49 -10.24
C VAL A 244 -1.73 25.81 -10.57
N ASP A 245 -1.98 26.62 -11.59
CA ASP A 245 -3.31 26.98 -12.07
C ASP A 245 -4.10 25.79 -12.65
N LEU A 246 -3.42 24.74 -13.14
CA LEU A 246 -4.05 23.51 -13.65
C LEU A 246 -4.58 22.60 -12.54
N PHE A 247 -4.02 22.72 -11.34
CA PHE A 247 -4.28 21.84 -10.21
C PHE A 247 -4.95 22.58 -9.03
N LYS A 248 -5.50 23.77 -9.31
CA LYS A 248 -6.24 24.52 -8.29
C LYS A 248 -7.52 23.78 -7.95
N ALA A 249 -7.59 23.25 -6.73
CA ALA A 249 -8.82 22.68 -6.22
C ALA A 249 -9.90 23.79 -6.11
N PRO A 250 -11.16 23.48 -6.43
CA PRO A 250 -12.24 24.41 -6.15
C PRO A 250 -12.30 24.72 -4.65
N THR A 251 -12.57 25.97 -4.34
CA THR A 251 -12.75 26.40 -2.94
C THR A 251 -14.10 25.88 -2.42
N TYR A 252 -14.25 25.83 -1.08
CA TYR A 252 -15.52 25.44 -0.45
C TYR A 252 -16.69 26.28 -1.01
N LYS A 253 -16.48 27.58 -1.18
CA LYS A 253 -17.47 28.52 -1.73
C LYS A 253 -17.86 28.20 -3.18
N GLU A 254 -16.91 27.75 -4.00
CA GLU A 254 -17.21 27.32 -5.39
C GLU A 254 -17.99 26.01 -5.43
N LEU A 255 -17.83 25.14 -4.42
CA LEU A 255 -18.55 23.87 -4.29
C LEU A 255 -19.95 24.05 -3.65
N HIS A 256 -20.14 25.11 -2.87
CA HIS A 256 -21.37 25.37 -2.09
C HIS A 256 -21.84 26.84 -2.32
N PRO A 257 -22.22 27.22 -3.55
CA PRO A 257 -22.65 28.59 -3.85
C PRO A 257 -23.94 28.99 -3.11
N GLU A 258 -24.74 28.03 -2.63
CA GLU A 258 -25.97 28.25 -1.87
C GLU A 258 -25.74 28.73 -0.44
N ASP A 259 -24.57 28.56 0.13
CA ASP A 259 -24.25 28.96 1.51
C ASP A 259 -24.01 30.48 1.65
N ASP A 260 -23.94 31.22 0.55
CA ASP A 260 -23.76 32.71 0.49
C ASP A 260 -25.06 33.51 0.66
N SER A 261 -26.19 32.86 0.95
CA SER A 261 -27.51 33.51 1.00
C SER A 261 -28.03 33.77 2.42
N SER A 262 -27.13 33.90 3.42
CA SER A 262 -27.52 34.27 4.79
C SER A 262 -26.87 35.57 5.26
#